data_02a80ca64bf40ec651ffb31f5b567a6c
#
_entry.id   02a80ca64bf40ec651ffb31f5b567a6c
#
_cell.length_a   1.000
_cell.length_b   1.000
_cell.length_c   1.000
_cell.angle_alpha   90.00
_cell.angle_beta   90.00
_cell.angle_gamma   90.00
#
_symmetry.space_group_name_H-M   'P 1'
#
loop_
_entity.id
_entity.type
_entity.pdbx_description
1 polymer ?
#
loop_
_entity_poly.entity_id
_entity_poly.type
_entity_poly.pdbx_seq_one_letter_code
_entity_poly.pdbx_strand_id
1 'polypeptide(L)'
;MTGVQTCALPIYSSKERTLQWINNQNKKGNISFEHRLQRPTGQWNTRMKSLLIHSLLSGIPVNPIYVVEEENVIYPLDGSQRTSTCIDYINDVFSLSKDTPNVFISVKENGEQIIKEYEIAGKKFKKLDDEVKETILACTLEFCTLSDYTDEEVKIMFARQNSGKPLNSKLLRVVHESDKFSEVVYSLANHPFMDKIMSKTQRKNGTDRDTIIQAMMLISSNQEQEFTSFRTKDIDAYVTDYADRYLDRADTLKEAMDRFNESFDGEVKIPSTSIPQILYSGYRIVKDKKSFSRLAEKVSEFIATYDSNEEYKQYVQSGTGSKENVKGRFDYWRGIVKTLQ
;
A
#
# COMPACT_ATOMS: atom_id res chain seq x y z
N MET A 1 4.16 39.29 18.10
CA MET A 1 5.12 38.28 18.63
C MET A 1 4.91 37.02 17.82
N THR A 2 5.75 36.83 16.81
CA THR A 2 5.72 35.65 15.95
C THR A 2 6.36 34.50 16.70
N GLY A 3 5.54 33.57 17.17
CA GLY A 3 6.03 32.32 17.74
C GLY A 3 6.77 31.52 16.66
N VAL A 4 8.08 31.43 16.79
CA VAL A 4 8.87 30.45 16.05
C VAL A 4 8.45 29.09 16.60
N GLN A 5 7.64 28.36 15.84
CA GLN A 5 7.39 26.95 16.08
C GLN A 5 8.74 26.24 15.84
N THR A 6 9.45 25.95 16.92
CA THR A 6 10.58 25.03 16.86
C THR A 6 10.04 23.66 16.48
N CYS A 7 10.19 23.28 15.21
CA CYS A 7 10.01 21.90 14.77
C CYS A 7 11.03 21.05 15.57
N ALA A 8 10.61 20.48 16.67
CA ALA A 8 11.39 19.45 17.33
C ALA A 8 11.42 18.26 16.36
N LEU A 9 12.61 17.86 15.93
CA LEU A 9 12.76 16.65 15.12
C LEU A 9 12.32 15.46 15.98
N PRO A 10 11.66 14.45 15.39
CA PRO A 10 11.24 13.26 16.13
C PRO A 10 12.46 12.65 16.82
N ILE A 11 12.27 12.31 18.09
CA ILE A 11 13.30 11.62 18.86
C ILE A 11 13.33 10.18 18.36
N TYR A 12 14.51 9.68 18.02
CA TYR A 12 14.65 8.27 17.69
C TYR A 12 15.66 7.59 18.60
N SER A 13 15.41 6.33 18.89
CA SER A 13 16.35 5.43 19.56
C SER A 13 16.69 4.26 18.63
N SER A 14 17.95 3.86 18.59
CA SER A 14 18.40 2.72 17.80
C SER A 14 18.70 1.52 18.68
N LYS A 15 18.26 0.34 18.29
CA LYS A 15 18.55 -0.94 18.95
C LYS A 15 18.73 -2.04 17.92
N GLU A 16 19.81 -2.80 18.05
CA GLU A 16 19.95 -4.05 17.31
C GLU A 16 18.99 -5.10 17.83
N ARG A 17 18.33 -5.79 16.91
CA ARG A 17 17.39 -6.88 17.20
C ARG A 17 17.76 -8.11 16.40
N THR A 18 18.01 -9.22 17.08
CA THR A 18 18.30 -10.49 16.40
C THR A 18 17.07 -10.97 15.62
N LEU A 19 17.31 -11.68 14.51
CA LEU A 19 16.22 -12.25 13.74
C LEU A 19 15.39 -13.24 14.57
N GLN A 20 16.01 -13.93 15.50
CA GLN A 20 15.29 -14.78 16.48
C GLN A 20 14.31 -13.95 17.32
N TRP A 21 14.75 -12.80 17.84
CA TRP A 21 13.88 -11.91 18.62
C TRP A 21 12.73 -11.39 17.76
N ILE A 22 13.02 -10.91 16.54
CA ILE A 22 12.02 -10.40 15.60
C ILE A 22 10.96 -11.46 15.28
N ASN A 23 11.38 -12.69 14.99
CA ASN A 23 10.47 -13.80 14.72
C ASN A 23 9.61 -14.15 15.94
N ASN A 24 10.19 -14.12 17.14
CA ASN A 24 9.45 -14.36 18.38
C ASN A 24 8.41 -13.25 18.66
N GLN A 25 8.74 -11.98 18.42
CA GLN A 25 7.77 -10.88 18.55
C GLN A 25 6.64 -11.01 17.52
N ASN A 26 6.95 -11.38 16.28
CA ASN A 26 5.94 -11.62 15.27
C ASN A 26 4.98 -12.77 15.68
N LYS A 27 5.50 -13.88 16.21
CA LYS A 27 4.67 -15.00 16.68
C LYS A 27 3.75 -14.61 17.86
N LYS A 28 4.14 -13.63 18.66
CA LYS A 28 3.32 -13.09 19.75
C LYS A 28 2.29 -12.04 19.28
N GLY A 29 2.30 -11.66 18.01
CA GLY A 29 1.46 -10.59 17.49
C GLY A 29 1.96 -9.18 17.83
N ASN A 30 3.19 -9.03 18.33
CA ASN A 30 3.78 -7.74 18.69
C ASN A 30 4.49 -7.04 17.52
N ILE A 31 4.42 -7.59 16.30
CA ILE A 31 4.84 -6.91 15.06
C ILE A 31 3.67 -6.97 14.10
N SER A 32 3.28 -5.82 13.56
CA SER A 32 2.24 -5.72 12.55
C SER A 32 2.77 -4.99 11.31
N PHE A 33 2.31 -5.45 10.15
CA PHE A 33 2.62 -4.85 8.86
C PHE A 33 1.41 -4.06 8.31
N GLU A 34 0.44 -3.77 9.15
CA GLU A 34 -0.76 -2.99 8.83
C GLU A 34 -0.76 -1.70 9.64
N HIS A 35 -0.31 -0.62 9.03
CA HIS A 35 -0.30 0.71 9.64
C HIS A 35 -0.62 1.78 8.59
N ARG A 36 -1.34 2.85 8.98
CA ARG A 36 -1.78 3.92 8.08
C ARG A 36 -0.65 4.62 7.31
N LEU A 37 0.53 4.70 7.90
CA LEU A 37 1.73 5.30 7.30
C LEU A 37 2.60 4.30 6.53
N GLN A 38 2.24 3.01 6.53
CA GLN A 38 3.05 1.95 5.96
C GLN A 38 2.76 1.73 4.48
N ARG A 39 3.78 1.30 3.76
CA ARG A 39 3.63 0.83 2.38
C ARG A 39 3.20 -0.64 2.36
N PRO A 40 2.43 -1.06 1.34
CA PRO A 40 2.10 -2.47 1.14
C PRO A 40 3.35 -3.33 1.11
N THR A 41 3.35 -4.44 1.85
CA THR A 41 4.41 -5.46 1.83
C THR A 41 4.32 -6.36 0.60
N GLY A 42 5.34 -7.20 0.36
CA GLY A 42 5.28 -8.25 -0.67
C GLY A 42 5.63 -7.78 -2.09
N GLN A 43 6.35 -6.66 -2.25
CA GLN A 43 6.84 -6.19 -3.56
C GLN A 43 8.12 -6.90 -4.02
N TRP A 44 8.85 -7.56 -3.12
CA TRP A 44 10.10 -8.22 -3.42
C TRP A 44 9.88 -9.59 -4.08
N ASN A 45 10.58 -9.82 -5.18
CA ASN A 45 10.65 -11.13 -5.79
C ASN A 45 11.60 -12.06 -5.02
N THR A 46 11.60 -13.36 -5.35
CA THR A 46 12.42 -14.37 -4.66
C THR A 46 13.90 -14.03 -4.70
N ARG A 47 14.41 -13.48 -5.80
CA ARG A 47 15.82 -13.10 -5.92
C ARG A 47 16.20 -12.00 -4.93
N MET A 48 15.39 -10.94 -4.84
CA MET A 48 15.62 -9.85 -3.87
C MET A 48 15.58 -10.34 -2.42
N LYS A 49 14.61 -11.20 -2.09
CA LYS A 49 14.50 -11.84 -0.78
C LYS A 49 15.76 -12.67 -0.46
N SER A 50 16.23 -13.44 -1.44
CA SER A 50 17.41 -14.29 -1.29
C SER A 50 18.69 -13.49 -1.09
N LEU A 51 18.86 -12.38 -1.82
CA LEU A 51 19.99 -11.48 -1.66
C LEU A 51 20.03 -10.84 -0.27
N LEU A 52 18.89 -10.52 0.34
CA LEU A 52 18.86 -10.05 1.71
C LEU A 52 19.39 -11.10 2.70
N ILE A 53 18.89 -12.33 2.59
CA ILE A 53 19.36 -13.43 3.48
C ILE A 53 20.85 -13.68 3.29
N HIS A 54 21.32 -13.73 2.03
CA HIS A 54 22.74 -13.85 1.74
C HIS A 54 23.56 -12.69 2.32
N SER A 55 23.09 -11.44 2.19
CA SER A 55 23.76 -10.27 2.74
C SER A 55 23.93 -10.35 4.26
N LEU A 56 22.89 -10.76 4.99
CA LEU A 56 22.95 -10.96 6.43
C LEU A 56 23.98 -12.02 6.82
N LEU A 57 23.98 -13.17 6.13
CA LEU A 57 24.94 -14.25 6.39
C LEU A 57 26.38 -13.86 6.05
N SER A 58 26.55 -13.00 5.04
CA SER A 58 27.87 -12.52 4.59
C SER A 58 28.35 -11.28 5.34
N GLY A 59 27.61 -10.78 6.34
CA GLY A 59 27.96 -9.57 7.07
C GLY A 59 27.90 -8.29 6.24
N ILE A 60 27.18 -8.30 5.09
CA ILE A 60 27.00 -7.09 4.26
C ILE A 60 25.99 -6.18 4.96
N PRO A 61 26.31 -4.91 5.18
CA PRO A 61 25.44 -3.96 5.87
C PRO A 61 24.05 -3.85 5.22
N VAL A 62 23.03 -3.88 6.05
CA VAL A 62 21.63 -3.69 5.65
C VAL A 62 21.11 -2.39 6.26
N ASN A 63 20.38 -1.60 5.47
CA ASN A 63 19.81 -0.35 5.97
C ASN A 63 18.93 -0.58 7.21
N PRO A 64 18.91 0.36 8.17
CA PRO A 64 18.07 0.30 9.35
C PRO A 64 16.58 0.14 9.02
N ILE A 65 15.85 -0.45 9.96
CA ILE A 65 14.39 -0.56 9.93
C ILE A 65 13.83 0.59 10.78
N TYR A 66 13.05 1.47 10.18
CA TYR A 66 12.38 2.54 10.92
C TYR A 66 11.01 2.05 11.38
N VAL A 67 10.78 2.13 12.69
CA VAL A 67 9.59 1.62 13.34
C VAL A 67 8.91 2.68 14.19
N VAL A 68 7.61 2.55 14.35
CA VAL A 68 6.86 3.18 15.45
C VAL A 68 6.32 2.08 16.36
N GLU A 69 6.10 2.41 17.61
CA GLU A 69 5.53 1.49 18.60
C GLU A 69 4.27 2.13 19.17
N GLU A 70 3.12 1.50 18.93
CA GLU A 70 1.82 1.92 19.41
C GLU A 70 1.18 0.73 20.14
N GLU A 71 0.68 0.93 21.36
CA GLU A 71 0.00 -0.10 22.17
C GLU A 71 0.81 -1.41 22.32
N ASN A 72 2.13 -1.32 22.46
CA ASN A 72 3.09 -2.43 22.50
C ASN A 72 3.19 -3.26 21.19
N VAL A 73 2.69 -2.75 20.09
CA VAL A 73 2.86 -3.31 18.75
C VAL A 73 3.87 -2.48 17.98
N ILE A 74 4.84 -3.15 17.37
CA ILE A 74 5.89 -2.55 16.55
C ILE A 74 5.42 -2.56 15.09
N TYR A 75 5.44 -1.41 14.46
CA TYR A 75 5.07 -1.23 13.06
C TYR A 75 6.30 -0.81 12.24
N PRO A 76 6.92 -1.73 11.48
CA PRO A 76 8.03 -1.39 10.58
C PRO A 76 7.52 -0.50 9.44
N LEU A 77 7.72 0.80 9.52
CA LEU A 77 7.27 1.76 8.51
C LEU A 77 8.17 1.78 7.27
N ASP A 78 9.51 1.88 7.45
CA ASP A 78 10.47 1.56 6.39
C ASP A 78 11.26 0.32 6.77
N GLY A 79 11.52 -0.53 5.75
CA GLY A 79 12.14 -1.83 5.96
C GLY A 79 11.15 -2.95 6.25
N SER A 80 9.84 -2.73 6.11
CA SER A 80 8.80 -3.76 6.24
C SER A 80 9.06 -4.97 5.34
N GLN A 81 9.55 -4.75 4.10
CA GLN A 81 9.94 -5.83 3.18
C GLN A 81 11.13 -6.63 3.73
N ARG A 82 12.11 -5.96 4.34
CA ARG A 82 13.27 -6.62 4.96
C ARG A 82 12.85 -7.46 6.16
N THR A 83 12.05 -6.86 7.04
CA THR A 83 11.54 -7.53 8.25
C THR A 83 10.66 -8.72 7.90
N SER A 84 9.68 -8.56 7.00
CA SER A 84 8.80 -9.65 6.59
C SER A 84 9.56 -10.76 5.86
N THR A 85 10.56 -10.42 5.03
CA THR A 85 11.38 -11.42 4.35
C THR A 85 12.15 -12.30 5.33
N CYS A 86 12.74 -11.73 6.39
CA CYS A 86 13.44 -12.51 7.42
C CYS A 86 12.48 -13.42 8.16
N ILE A 87 11.30 -12.93 8.55
CA ILE A 87 10.25 -13.71 9.21
C ILE A 87 9.78 -14.86 8.29
N ASP A 88 9.44 -14.54 7.04
CA ASP A 88 8.99 -15.51 6.05
C ASP A 88 10.01 -16.64 5.84
N TYR A 89 11.30 -16.27 5.75
CA TYR A 89 12.34 -17.27 5.54
C TYR A 89 12.51 -18.20 6.74
N ILE A 90 12.59 -17.68 7.96
CA ILE A 90 12.70 -18.48 9.19
C ILE A 90 11.49 -19.41 9.37
N ASN A 91 10.31 -19.01 8.89
CA ASN A 91 9.10 -19.82 8.96
C ASN A 91 8.85 -20.69 7.70
N ASP A 92 9.87 -20.90 6.86
CA ASP A 92 9.82 -21.77 5.66
C ASP A 92 8.78 -21.36 4.60
N VAL A 93 8.39 -20.07 4.53
CA VAL A 93 7.39 -19.60 3.55
C VAL A 93 7.93 -19.68 2.13
N PHE A 94 9.23 -19.41 1.93
CA PHE A 94 9.86 -19.50 0.61
C PHE A 94 11.22 -20.20 0.64
N SER A 95 11.71 -20.62 -0.52
CA SER A 95 13.08 -21.11 -0.75
C SER A 95 13.95 -20.00 -1.31
N LEU A 96 15.24 -20.00 -1.01
CA LEU A 96 16.20 -19.13 -1.68
C LEU A 96 16.23 -19.39 -3.18
N SER A 97 16.60 -18.39 -3.96
CA SER A 97 16.80 -18.53 -5.42
C SER A 97 17.94 -19.51 -5.72
N LYS A 98 17.84 -20.23 -6.83
CA LYS A 98 18.87 -21.20 -7.27
C LYS A 98 20.19 -20.53 -7.64
N ASP A 99 20.18 -19.22 -7.88
CA ASP A 99 21.35 -18.40 -8.19
C ASP A 99 21.91 -17.67 -6.95
N THR A 100 21.45 -18.04 -5.74
CA THR A 100 21.99 -17.47 -4.50
C THR A 100 23.41 -17.99 -4.27
N PRO A 101 24.41 -17.10 -4.07
CA PRO A 101 25.78 -17.53 -3.83
C PRO A 101 25.93 -18.34 -2.52
N ASN A 102 27.00 -19.13 -2.45
CA ASN A 102 27.40 -19.78 -1.22
C ASN A 102 27.79 -18.76 -0.14
N VAL A 103 27.77 -19.17 1.10
CA VAL A 103 28.19 -18.34 2.25
C VAL A 103 29.34 -18.98 2.98
N PHE A 104 30.19 -18.13 3.56
CA PHE A 104 31.35 -18.55 4.35
C PHE A 104 31.11 -18.20 5.80
N ILE A 105 31.02 -19.20 6.67
CA ILE A 105 30.68 -19.03 8.08
C ILE A 105 31.85 -19.50 8.93
N SER A 106 32.22 -18.70 9.94
CA SER A 106 33.21 -19.07 10.93
C SER A 106 32.57 -20.00 11.96
N VAL A 107 33.06 -21.23 12.04
CA VAL A 107 32.61 -22.26 12.98
C VAL A 107 33.76 -22.71 13.86
N LYS A 108 33.43 -23.16 15.08
CA LYS A 108 34.42 -23.70 16.02
C LYS A 108 34.47 -25.23 15.89
N GLU A 109 35.64 -25.77 15.47
CA GLU A 109 35.85 -27.18 15.34
C GLU A 109 37.15 -27.55 16.06
N ASN A 110 37.09 -28.55 16.93
CA ASN A 110 38.23 -28.99 17.76
C ASN A 110 38.92 -27.90 18.58
N GLY A 111 38.23 -26.83 18.93
CA GLY A 111 38.76 -25.70 19.66
C GLY A 111 39.30 -24.55 18.80
N GLU A 112 39.43 -24.74 17.50
CA GLU A 112 39.94 -23.75 16.54
C GLU A 112 38.77 -23.14 15.74
N GLN A 113 38.91 -21.86 15.38
CA GLN A 113 37.96 -21.18 14.46
C GLN A 113 38.40 -21.49 13.02
N ILE A 114 37.49 -22.09 12.26
CA ILE A 114 37.68 -22.37 10.85
C ILE A 114 36.56 -21.72 10.03
N ILE A 115 36.83 -21.39 8.78
CA ILE A 115 35.82 -20.88 7.84
C ILE A 115 35.33 -22.07 6.99
N LYS A 116 34.03 -22.33 7.05
CA LYS A 116 33.37 -23.34 6.22
C LYS A 116 32.50 -22.67 5.17
N GLU A 117 32.50 -23.24 3.96
CA GLU A 117 31.63 -22.87 2.87
C GLU A 117 30.34 -23.69 2.93
N TYR A 118 29.20 -23.01 2.77
CA TYR A 118 27.89 -23.65 2.78
C TYR A 118 27.10 -23.24 1.52
N GLU A 119 26.56 -24.25 0.84
CA GLU A 119 25.59 -24.03 -0.24
C GLU A 119 24.22 -23.78 0.37
N ILE A 120 23.61 -22.62 0.03
CA ILE A 120 22.27 -22.22 0.50
C ILE A 120 21.26 -22.07 -0.64
N ALA A 121 21.70 -22.16 -1.89
CA ALA A 121 20.88 -22.01 -3.08
C ALA A 121 19.68 -22.96 -3.11
N GLY A 122 18.48 -22.46 -3.38
CA GLY A 122 17.26 -23.26 -3.47
C GLY A 122 16.74 -23.84 -2.14
N LYS A 123 17.47 -23.65 -1.02
CA LYS A 123 17.09 -24.22 0.26
C LYS A 123 16.06 -23.36 1.00
N LYS A 124 15.15 -24.01 1.72
CA LYS A 124 14.33 -23.43 2.78
C LYS A 124 15.12 -23.41 4.08
N PHE A 125 14.72 -22.57 5.04
CA PHE A 125 15.42 -22.46 6.33
C PHE A 125 15.61 -23.81 7.02
N LYS A 126 14.57 -24.65 7.10
CA LYS A 126 14.64 -25.98 7.74
C LYS A 126 15.63 -26.95 7.04
N LYS A 127 16.00 -26.69 5.79
CA LYS A 127 16.91 -27.52 4.98
C LYS A 127 18.36 -27.03 5.01
N LEU A 128 18.64 -25.94 5.73
CA LEU A 128 19.99 -25.46 5.96
C LEU A 128 20.71 -26.32 7.01
N ASP A 129 22.03 -26.28 6.98
CA ASP A 129 22.89 -26.82 8.00
C ASP A 129 22.68 -26.05 9.33
N ASP A 130 22.88 -26.71 10.48
CA ASP A 130 22.51 -26.14 11.77
C ASP A 130 23.35 -24.88 12.09
N GLU A 131 24.62 -24.86 11.73
CA GLU A 131 25.49 -23.69 11.89
C GLU A 131 24.98 -22.49 11.08
N VAL A 132 24.44 -22.73 9.89
CA VAL A 132 23.85 -21.66 9.07
C VAL A 132 22.55 -21.15 9.69
N LYS A 133 21.71 -22.04 10.23
CA LYS A 133 20.46 -21.65 10.94
C LYS A 133 20.77 -20.81 12.16
N GLU A 134 21.73 -21.24 12.98
CA GLU A 134 22.16 -20.50 14.18
C GLU A 134 22.69 -19.12 13.81
N THR A 135 23.51 -19.04 12.76
CA THR A 135 24.04 -17.77 12.24
C THR A 135 22.91 -16.85 11.79
N ILE A 136 21.93 -17.35 11.02
CA ILE A 136 20.77 -16.54 10.60
C ILE A 136 20.00 -16.02 11.80
N LEU A 137 19.70 -16.86 12.78
CA LEU A 137 18.93 -16.47 13.96
C LEU A 137 19.67 -15.41 14.80
N ALA A 138 21.01 -15.45 14.80
CA ALA A 138 21.87 -14.50 15.48
C ALA A 138 22.09 -13.19 14.70
N CYS A 139 21.88 -13.17 13.36
CA CYS A 139 21.98 -11.93 12.57
C CYS A 139 21.07 -10.85 13.15
N THR A 140 21.52 -9.60 13.11
CA THR A 140 20.79 -8.45 13.65
C THR A 140 20.28 -7.52 12.55
N LEU A 141 19.15 -6.88 12.83
CA LEU A 141 18.67 -5.71 12.12
C LEU A 141 18.61 -4.54 13.11
N GLU A 142 19.09 -3.38 12.67
CA GLU A 142 18.99 -2.15 13.45
C GLU A 142 17.57 -1.61 13.36
N PHE A 143 16.87 -1.50 14.50
CA PHE A 143 15.55 -0.90 14.61
C PHE A 143 15.68 0.50 15.16
N CYS A 144 15.35 1.49 14.33
CA CYS A 144 15.25 2.91 14.71
C CYS A 144 13.80 3.20 15.10
N THR A 145 13.50 3.21 16.39
CA THR A 145 12.17 3.53 16.92
C THR A 145 12.00 5.05 16.99
N LEU A 146 10.93 5.53 16.36
CA LEU A 146 10.53 6.94 16.42
C LEU A 146 9.60 7.14 17.62
N SER A 147 9.85 8.16 18.42
CA SER A 147 9.02 8.60 19.54
C SER A 147 8.77 10.10 19.44
N ASP A 148 7.71 10.57 20.08
CA ASP A 148 7.29 11.98 20.07
C ASP A 148 7.21 12.58 18.65
N TYR A 149 6.62 11.82 17.73
CA TYR A 149 6.49 12.17 16.32
C TYR A 149 5.08 12.60 15.98
N THR A 150 4.99 13.44 14.94
CA THR A 150 3.76 13.67 14.20
C THR A 150 3.77 12.83 12.91
N ASP A 151 2.61 12.49 12.39
CA ASP A 151 2.49 11.77 11.12
C ASP A 151 3.16 12.54 9.96
N GLU A 152 3.14 13.88 10.01
CA GLU A 152 3.79 14.74 9.01
C GLU A 152 5.33 14.60 9.05
N GLU A 153 5.92 14.57 10.23
CA GLU A 153 7.38 14.39 10.40
C GLU A 153 7.82 13.02 9.87
N VAL A 154 7.05 11.97 10.15
CA VAL A 154 7.29 10.62 9.61
C VAL A 154 7.20 10.62 8.09
N LYS A 155 6.19 11.27 7.51
CA LYS A 155 6.03 11.41 6.05
C LYS A 155 7.21 12.15 5.42
N ILE A 156 7.66 13.25 6.03
CA ILE A 156 8.83 14.03 5.57
C ILE A 156 10.12 13.19 5.64
N MET A 157 10.33 12.44 6.72
CA MET A 157 11.47 11.55 6.88
C MET A 157 11.50 10.51 5.74
N PHE A 158 10.37 9.86 5.44
CA PHE A 158 10.26 8.92 4.34
C PHE A 158 10.56 9.54 2.98
N ALA A 159 10.02 10.72 2.71
CA ALA A 159 10.27 11.43 1.46
C ALA A 159 11.77 11.68 1.26
N ARG A 160 12.50 12.08 2.33
CA ARG A 160 13.94 12.34 2.29
C ARG A 160 14.77 11.07 2.13
N GLN A 161 14.45 9.99 2.85
CA GLN A 161 15.19 8.73 2.75
C GLN A 161 15.05 8.05 1.39
N ASN A 162 13.93 8.24 0.73
CA ASN A 162 13.64 7.67 -0.59
C ASN A 162 14.00 8.60 -1.75
N SER A 163 14.60 9.77 -1.48
CA SER A 163 15.04 10.71 -2.52
C SER A 163 16.07 10.13 -3.51
N GLY A 164 16.67 8.97 -3.20
CA GLY A 164 17.56 8.23 -4.10
C GLY A 164 16.85 7.26 -5.09
N LYS A 165 15.58 6.97 -4.89
CA LYS A 165 14.69 6.28 -5.87
C LYS A 165 13.37 7.04 -5.91
N PRO A 166 12.93 7.51 -7.08
CA PRO A 166 11.66 8.20 -7.17
C PRO A 166 10.56 7.26 -6.67
N LEU A 167 9.89 7.66 -5.58
CA LEU A 167 8.66 7.03 -5.17
C LEU A 167 7.65 7.17 -6.33
N ASN A 168 6.88 6.14 -6.56
CA ASN A 168 5.68 6.26 -7.39
C ASN A 168 4.85 7.44 -6.84
N SER A 169 4.47 8.37 -7.72
CA SER A 169 3.71 9.57 -7.35
C SER A 169 2.49 9.31 -6.47
N LYS A 170 1.86 8.15 -6.63
CA LYS A 170 0.73 7.69 -5.81
C LYS A 170 1.13 7.45 -4.34
N LEU A 171 2.32 6.96 -4.10
CA LEU A 171 2.85 6.70 -2.75
C LEU A 171 3.43 7.97 -2.11
N LEU A 172 3.91 8.93 -2.93
CA LEU A 172 4.33 10.25 -2.46
C LEU A 172 3.16 11.12 -2.01
N ARG A 173 1.96 10.90 -2.57
CA ARG A 173 0.78 11.70 -2.29
C ARG A 173 0.38 11.68 -0.82
N VAL A 174 0.64 10.58 -0.11
CA VAL A 174 0.41 10.48 1.34
C VAL A 174 1.08 11.61 2.14
N VAL A 175 2.19 12.17 1.62
CA VAL A 175 2.88 13.31 2.25
C VAL A 175 2.05 14.60 2.22
N HIS A 176 1.12 14.72 1.27
CA HIS A 176 0.27 15.90 1.08
C HIS A 176 -1.13 15.72 1.69
N GLU A 177 -1.45 14.54 2.18
CA GLU A 177 -2.73 14.23 2.82
C GLU A 177 -2.73 14.74 4.28
N SER A 178 -3.84 15.34 4.72
CA SER A 178 -4.08 15.52 6.16
C SER A 178 -4.28 14.16 6.83
N ASP A 179 -4.05 14.07 8.14
CA ASP A 179 -4.23 12.83 8.89
C ASP A 179 -5.66 12.30 8.76
N LYS A 180 -6.66 13.19 8.87
CA LYS A 180 -8.08 12.83 8.75
C LYS A 180 -8.43 12.28 7.37
N PHE A 181 -7.93 12.93 6.31
CA PHE A 181 -8.16 12.47 4.95
C PHE A 181 -7.46 11.14 4.68
N SER A 182 -6.23 10.99 5.18
CA SER A 182 -5.46 9.75 5.06
C SER A 182 -6.15 8.57 5.73
N GLU A 183 -6.75 8.77 6.93
CA GLU A 183 -7.54 7.74 7.63
C GLU A 183 -8.79 7.33 6.84
N VAL A 184 -9.52 8.30 6.29
CA VAL A 184 -10.69 8.05 5.44
C VAL A 184 -10.31 7.25 4.20
N VAL A 185 -9.26 7.70 3.48
CA VAL A 185 -8.78 6.99 2.27
C VAL A 185 -8.31 5.59 2.61
N TYR A 186 -7.59 5.40 3.73
CA TYR A 186 -7.16 4.09 4.19
C TYR A 186 -8.34 3.16 4.48
N SER A 187 -9.34 3.66 5.23
CA SER A 187 -10.54 2.89 5.56
C SER A 187 -11.30 2.43 4.31
N LEU A 188 -11.53 3.34 3.37
CA LEU A 188 -12.26 3.04 2.12
C LEU A 188 -11.44 2.15 1.17
N ALA A 189 -10.13 2.31 1.09
CA ALA A 189 -9.26 1.46 0.27
C ALA A 189 -9.18 0.02 0.79
N ASN A 190 -9.38 -0.19 2.10
CA ASN A 190 -9.45 -1.52 2.72
C ASN A 190 -10.88 -2.08 2.82
N HIS A 191 -11.85 -1.43 2.17
CA HIS A 191 -13.22 -1.93 2.14
C HIS A 191 -13.33 -3.26 1.38
N PRO A 192 -14.14 -4.26 1.83
CA PRO A 192 -14.29 -5.57 1.18
C PRO A 192 -14.64 -5.50 -0.31
N PHE A 193 -15.37 -4.48 -0.74
CA PHE A 193 -15.68 -4.27 -2.15
C PHE A 193 -14.41 -4.07 -3.01
N MET A 194 -13.39 -3.40 -2.48
CA MET A 194 -12.11 -3.20 -3.19
C MET A 194 -11.40 -4.53 -3.46
N ASP A 195 -11.55 -5.53 -2.60
CA ASP A 195 -11.01 -6.88 -2.82
C ASP A 195 -11.70 -7.61 -3.99
N LYS A 196 -12.98 -7.30 -4.23
CA LYS A 196 -13.74 -7.88 -5.35
C LYS A 196 -13.37 -7.28 -6.71
N ILE A 197 -12.94 -6.01 -6.75
CA ILE A 197 -12.75 -5.25 -8.00
C ILE A 197 -11.30 -4.96 -8.36
N MET A 198 -10.35 -5.24 -7.47
CA MET A 198 -8.94 -4.96 -7.68
C MET A 198 -8.06 -6.17 -7.42
N SER A 199 -7.11 -6.38 -8.33
CA SER A 199 -6.07 -7.40 -8.16
C SER A 199 -5.11 -7.03 -7.03
N LYS A 200 -4.47 -8.05 -6.43
CA LYS A 200 -3.40 -7.87 -5.43
C LYS A 200 -2.27 -6.94 -5.94
N THR A 201 -1.94 -7.00 -7.23
CA THR A 201 -0.91 -6.15 -7.83
C THR A 201 -1.33 -4.68 -7.88
N GLN A 202 -2.58 -4.39 -8.22
CA GLN A 202 -3.11 -3.02 -8.22
C GLN A 202 -3.08 -2.42 -6.81
N ARG A 203 -3.49 -3.18 -5.79
CA ARG A 203 -3.43 -2.76 -4.39
C ARG A 203 -2.00 -2.53 -3.92
N LYS A 204 -1.05 -3.42 -4.23
CA LYS A 204 0.38 -3.23 -3.92
C LYS A 204 0.96 -1.94 -4.48
N ASN A 205 0.46 -1.48 -5.60
CA ASN A 205 0.93 -0.26 -6.27
C ASN A 205 0.20 1.00 -5.80
N GLY A 206 -0.68 0.92 -4.80
CA GLY A 206 -1.45 2.04 -4.26
C GLY A 206 -2.56 2.51 -5.21
N THR A 207 -2.99 1.66 -6.16
CA THR A 207 -4.06 2.00 -7.11
C THR A 207 -5.42 2.08 -6.41
N ASP A 208 -5.62 1.31 -5.35
CA ASP A 208 -6.80 1.35 -4.50
C ASP A 208 -6.99 2.73 -3.85
N ARG A 209 -5.97 3.23 -3.15
CA ARG A 209 -5.98 4.58 -2.56
C ARG A 209 -6.24 5.66 -3.61
N ASP A 210 -5.50 5.58 -4.72
CA ASP A 210 -5.63 6.54 -5.83
C ASP A 210 -7.06 6.55 -6.40
N THR A 211 -7.68 5.39 -6.53
CA THR A 211 -9.07 5.23 -6.99
C THR A 211 -10.07 5.85 -6.02
N ILE A 212 -9.89 5.67 -4.71
CA ILE A 212 -10.73 6.32 -3.69
C ILE A 212 -10.59 7.84 -3.74
N ILE A 213 -9.37 8.36 -3.83
CA ILE A 213 -9.13 9.81 -3.97
C ILE A 213 -9.83 10.35 -5.23
N GLN A 214 -9.69 9.66 -6.36
CA GLN A 214 -10.35 10.04 -7.61
C GLN A 214 -11.89 10.00 -7.50
N ALA A 215 -12.45 9.02 -6.79
CA ALA A 215 -13.89 8.98 -6.52
C ALA A 215 -14.33 10.17 -5.65
N MET A 216 -13.58 10.48 -4.58
CA MET A 216 -13.83 11.65 -3.74
C MET A 216 -13.72 12.97 -4.53
N MET A 217 -12.80 13.10 -5.46
CA MET A 217 -12.70 14.24 -6.37
C MET A 217 -14.00 14.42 -7.18
N LEU A 218 -14.50 13.36 -7.79
CA LEU A 218 -15.75 13.43 -8.56
C LEU A 218 -16.97 13.75 -7.69
N ILE A 219 -17.02 13.16 -6.50
CA ILE A 219 -18.07 13.40 -5.50
C ILE A 219 -18.05 14.86 -5.02
N SER A 220 -16.87 15.45 -4.93
CA SER A 220 -16.66 16.85 -4.52
C SER A 220 -16.98 17.85 -5.64
N SER A 221 -17.08 17.38 -6.88
CA SER A 221 -17.41 18.24 -8.02
C SER A 221 -18.82 18.83 -7.90
N ASN A 222 -18.95 20.12 -8.25
CA ASN A 222 -20.21 20.85 -8.28
C ASN A 222 -20.32 21.69 -9.55
N GLN A 223 -21.30 22.59 -9.66
CA GLN A 223 -21.49 23.43 -10.83
C GLN A 223 -20.40 24.49 -11.04
N GLU A 224 -19.78 24.93 -9.94
CA GLU A 224 -18.73 25.96 -9.97
C GLU A 224 -17.35 25.35 -10.23
N GLN A 225 -17.10 24.15 -9.69
CA GLN A 225 -15.81 23.48 -9.80
C GLN A 225 -15.98 21.98 -10.03
N GLU A 226 -15.38 21.49 -11.11
CA GLU A 226 -15.32 20.06 -11.42
C GLU A 226 -13.88 19.54 -11.31
N PHE A 227 -13.68 18.56 -10.45
CA PHE A 227 -12.41 17.86 -10.28
C PHE A 227 -12.33 16.68 -11.27
N THR A 228 -12.29 16.99 -12.55
CA THR A 228 -12.35 16.01 -13.64
C THR A 228 -11.00 15.81 -14.35
N SER A 229 -9.89 16.04 -13.65
CA SER A 229 -8.56 15.71 -14.14
C SER A 229 -7.84 14.81 -13.13
N PHE A 230 -7.35 13.66 -13.60
CA PHE A 230 -6.61 12.70 -12.78
C PHE A 230 -5.12 12.71 -13.09
N ARG A 231 -4.60 13.83 -13.59
CA ARG A 231 -3.15 14.05 -13.66
C ARG A 231 -2.59 14.21 -12.25
N THR A 232 -1.39 13.73 -12.02
CA THR A 232 -0.74 13.77 -10.71
C THR A 232 -0.86 15.14 -10.03
N LYS A 233 -0.50 16.22 -10.72
CA LYS A 233 -0.57 17.58 -10.19
C LYS A 233 -1.99 18.01 -9.76
N ASP A 234 -3.02 17.55 -10.47
CA ASP A 234 -4.40 17.96 -10.20
C ASP A 234 -4.99 17.17 -9.04
N ILE A 235 -4.57 15.89 -8.88
CA ILE A 235 -4.91 15.09 -7.71
C ILE A 235 -4.18 15.64 -6.48
N ASP A 236 -2.89 15.96 -6.59
CA ASP A 236 -2.10 16.51 -5.48
C ASP A 236 -2.67 17.85 -5.01
N ALA A 237 -3.06 18.75 -5.95
CA ALA A 237 -3.74 20.00 -5.62
C ALA A 237 -5.10 19.77 -4.92
N TYR A 238 -5.89 18.80 -5.37
CA TYR A 238 -7.13 18.42 -4.68
C TYR A 238 -6.87 17.97 -3.25
N VAL A 239 -5.92 17.09 -3.05
CA VAL A 239 -5.58 16.54 -1.73
C VAL A 239 -5.11 17.65 -0.78
N THR A 240 -4.27 18.57 -1.27
CA THR A 240 -3.71 19.65 -0.43
C THR A 240 -4.74 20.74 -0.10
N ASP A 241 -5.56 21.14 -1.07
CA ASP A 241 -6.34 22.39 -0.96
C ASP A 241 -7.83 22.16 -0.67
N TYR A 242 -8.36 20.97 -0.98
CA TYR A 242 -9.81 20.75 -1.03
C TYR A 242 -10.29 19.54 -0.22
N ALA A 243 -9.52 18.47 -0.12
CA ALA A 243 -9.99 17.18 0.36
C ALA A 243 -10.68 17.22 1.72
N ASP A 244 -10.12 17.97 2.67
CA ASP A 244 -10.64 18.08 4.03
C ASP A 244 -12.03 18.73 4.11
N ARG A 245 -12.41 19.54 3.10
CA ARG A 245 -13.72 20.19 3.03
C ARG A 245 -14.87 19.23 2.75
N TYR A 246 -14.54 18.01 2.30
CA TYR A 246 -15.51 17.04 1.80
C TYR A 246 -15.46 15.71 2.51
N LEU A 247 -14.84 15.65 3.70
CA LEU A 247 -14.73 14.43 4.51
C LEU A 247 -16.09 13.87 4.93
N ASP A 248 -17.09 14.74 5.12
CA ASP A 248 -18.47 14.38 5.44
C ASP A 248 -19.15 13.48 4.40
N ARG A 249 -18.57 13.41 3.19
CA ARG A 249 -19.08 12.57 2.09
C ARG A 249 -18.62 11.12 2.16
N ALA A 250 -17.61 10.83 2.98
CA ALA A 250 -16.98 9.52 3.08
C ALA A 250 -17.95 8.43 3.56
N ASP A 251 -18.81 8.73 4.55
CA ASP A 251 -19.78 7.76 5.07
C ASP A 251 -20.81 7.36 4.02
N THR A 252 -21.26 8.33 3.20
CA THR A 252 -22.17 8.03 2.10
C THR A 252 -21.49 7.21 0.99
N LEU A 253 -20.21 7.48 0.71
CA LEU A 253 -19.43 6.66 -0.22
C LEU A 253 -19.23 5.24 0.32
N LYS A 254 -18.94 5.11 1.62
CA LYS A 254 -18.85 3.80 2.27
C LYS A 254 -20.16 3.02 2.16
N GLU A 255 -21.32 3.65 2.44
CA GLU A 255 -22.64 3.03 2.27
C GLU A 255 -22.85 2.54 0.82
N ALA A 256 -22.41 3.32 -0.17
CA ALA A 256 -22.48 2.90 -1.57
C ALA A 256 -21.58 1.68 -1.85
N MET A 257 -20.38 1.64 -1.28
CA MET A 257 -19.48 0.49 -1.40
C MET A 257 -20.05 -0.75 -0.70
N ASP A 258 -20.68 -0.60 0.48
CA ASP A 258 -21.38 -1.69 1.17
C ASP A 258 -22.45 -2.30 0.26
N ARG A 259 -23.30 -1.49 -0.38
CA ARG A 259 -24.34 -1.94 -1.30
C ARG A 259 -23.80 -2.60 -2.57
N PHE A 260 -22.72 -2.06 -3.14
CA PHE A 260 -22.06 -2.75 -4.26
C PHE A 260 -21.47 -4.08 -3.82
N ASN A 261 -20.89 -4.16 -2.63
CA ASN A 261 -20.36 -5.40 -2.08
C ASN A 261 -21.46 -6.47 -1.90
N GLU A 262 -22.67 -6.06 -1.52
CA GLU A 262 -23.84 -6.94 -1.43
C GLU A 262 -24.43 -7.32 -2.80
N SER A 263 -24.30 -6.43 -3.80
CA SER A 263 -24.89 -6.62 -5.13
C SER A 263 -24.08 -7.56 -6.04
N PHE A 264 -22.82 -7.78 -5.74
CA PHE A 264 -21.93 -8.61 -6.55
C PHE A 264 -21.41 -9.82 -5.77
N ASP A 265 -21.58 -11.01 -6.37
CA ASP A 265 -21.01 -12.25 -5.84
C ASP A 265 -19.60 -12.46 -6.41
N GLY A 266 -18.58 -12.64 -5.52
CA GLY A 266 -17.21 -12.93 -5.92
C GLY A 266 -16.47 -11.77 -6.59
N GLU A 267 -15.44 -12.10 -7.37
CA GLU A 267 -14.62 -11.11 -8.09
C GLU A 267 -15.38 -10.50 -9.27
N VAL A 268 -15.27 -9.18 -9.42
CA VAL A 268 -15.89 -8.41 -10.50
C VAL A 268 -14.80 -7.63 -11.25
N LYS A 269 -14.63 -7.90 -12.53
CA LYS A 269 -13.60 -7.28 -13.37
C LYS A 269 -14.06 -5.93 -13.93
N ILE A 270 -14.14 -4.92 -13.07
CA ILE A 270 -14.43 -3.55 -13.50
C ILE A 270 -13.14 -2.96 -14.09
N PRO A 271 -13.21 -2.36 -15.31
CA PRO A 271 -12.08 -1.61 -15.86
C PRO A 271 -11.63 -0.51 -14.89
N SER A 272 -10.36 -0.52 -14.50
CA SER A 272 -9.84 0.34 -13.41
C SER A 272 -10.07 1.84 -13.64
N THR A 273 -10.04 2.28 -14.89
CA THR A 273 -10.32 3.67 -15.26
C THR A 273 -11.77 4.09 -15.04
N SER A 274 -12.69 3.14 -14.86
CA SER A 274 -14.14 3.37 -14.68
C SER A 274 -14.57 3.29 -13.21
N ILE A 275 -13.75 2.72 -12.33
CA ILE A 275 -14.11 2.51 -10.92
C ILE A 275 -14.47 3.84 -10.22
N PRO A 276 -13.71 4.94 -10.34
CA PRO A 276 -14.06 6.20 -9.68
C PRO A 276 -15.45 6.73 -10.06
N GLN A 277 -15.82 6.60 -11.34
CA GLN A 277 -17.12 7.05 -11.85
C GLN A 277 -18.27 6.16 -11.38
N ILE A 278 -18.04 4.85 -11.28
CA ILE A 278 -19.02 3.89 -10.74
C ILE A 278 -19.25 4.15 -9.26
N LEU A 279 -18.19 4.37 -8.48
CA LEU A 279 -18.29 4.74 -7.06
C LEU A 279 -19.06 6.05 -6.88
N TYR A 280 -18.77 7.07 -7.71
CA TYR A 280 -19.56 8.30 -7.75
C TYR A 280 -21.05 8.03 -8.04
N SER A 281 -21.35 7.15 -8.99
CA SER A 281 -22.74 6.83 -9.35
C SER A 281 -23.48 6.16 -8.19
N GLY A 282 -22.83 5.22 -7.50
CA GLY A 282 -23.36 4.62 -6.29
C GLY A 282 -23.62 5.66 -5.19
N TYR A 283 -22.65 6.54 -4.92
CA TYR A 283 -22.80 7.65 -3.97
C TYR A 283 -24.04 8.49 -4.26
N ARG A 284 -24.31 8.80 -5.53
CA ARG A 284 -25.42 9.67 -5.92
C ARG A 284 -26.80 9.09 -5.64
N ILE A 285 -26.96 7.78 -5.68
CA ILE A 285 -28.28 7.11 -5.57
C ILE A 285 -28.36 6.12 -4.42
N VAL A 286 -27.39 6.12 -3.52
CA VAL A 286 -27.30 5.14 -2.40
C VAL A 286 -28.55 5.12 -1.52
N LYS A 287 -29.29 6.22 -1.38
CA LYS A 287 -30.50 6.29 -0.54
C LYS A 287 -31.72 5.59 -1.15
N ASP A 288 -31.75 5.40 -2.46
CA ASP A 288 -32.83 4.67 -3.15
C ASP A 288 -32.38 3.25 -3.53
N LYS A 289 -32.88 2.27 -2.76
CA LYS A 289 -32.55 0.85 -2.96
C LYS A 289 -32.90 0.34 -4.35
N LYS A 290 -34.04 0.76 -4.92
CA LYS A 290 -34.48 0.30 -6.23
C LYS A 290 -33.59 0.85 -7.34
N SER A 291 -33.29 2.14 -7.32
CA SER A 291 -32.36 2.76 -8.26
C SER A 291 -30.96 2.19 -8.12
N PHE A 292 -30.52 1.86 -6.89
CA PHE A 292 -29.21 1.26 -6.67
C PHE A 292 -29.12 -0.17 -7.27
N SER A 293 -30.14 -1.02 -7.09
CA SER A 293 -30.17 -2.35 -7.73
C SER A 293 -30.07 -2.25 -9.25
N ARG A 294 -30.81 -1.31 -9.86
CA ARG A 294 -30.71 -1.03 -11.29
C ARG A 294 -29.34 -0.52 -11.72
N LEU A 295 -28.66 0.26 -10.84
CA LEU A 295 -27.27 0.67 -11.11
C LEU A 295 -26.33 -0.53 -11.12
N ALA A 296 -26.47 -1.47 -10.20
CA ALA A 296 -25.64 -2.68 -10.17
C ALA A 296 -25.84 -3.51 -11.44
N GLU A 297 -27.09 -3.62 -11.95
CA GLU A 297 -27.39 -4.24 -13.25
C GLU A 297 -26.68 -3.48 -14.39
N LYS A 298 -26.74 -2.14 -14.41
CA LYS A 298 -26.06 -1.33 -15.42
C LYS A 298 -24.54 -1.46 -15.37
N VAL A 299 -23.95 -1.62 -14.19
CA VAL A 299 -22.51 -1.93 -14.05
C VAL A 299 -22.19 -3.29 -14.65
N SER A 300 -23.03 -4.31 -14.41
CA SER A 300 -22.87 -5.64 -15.02
C SER A 300 -22.98 -5.60 -16.54
N GLU A 301 -24.00 -4.89 -17.08
CA GLU A 301 -24.14 -4.67 -18.52
C GLU A 301 -22.91 -3.96 -19.11
N PHE A 302 -22.45 -2.91 -18.44
CA PHE A 302 -21.25 -2.17 -18.87
C PHE A 302 -20.02 -3.06 -18.93
N ILE A 303 -19.78 -3.91 -17.92
CA ILE A 303 -18.66 -4.86 -17.92
C ILE A 303 -18.78 -5.83 -19.10
N ALA A 304 -19.96 -6.38 -19.33
CA ALA A 304 -20.21 -7.35 -20.40
C ALA A 304 -20.05 -6.75 -21.81
N THR A 305 -20.33 -5.45 -21.96
CA THR A 305 -20.29 -4.75 -23.26
C THR A 305 -19.07 -3.84 -23.39
N TYR A 306 -18.14 -3.81 -22.43
CA TYR A 306 -17.05 -2.85 -22.39
C TYR A 306 -16.21 -2.82 -23.68
N ASP A 307 -15.91 -3.99 -24.22
CA ASP A 307 -15.09 -4.13 -25.43
C ASP A 307 -15.78 -3.66 -26.71
N SER A 308 -17.09 -3.56 -26.73
CA SER A 308 -17.90 -3.08 -27.86
C SER A 308 -18.48 -1.68 -27.65
N ASN A 309 -18.23 -1.06 -26.49
CA ASN A 309 -18.78 0.27 -26.17
C ASN A 309 -17.90 1.38 -26.76
N GLU A 310 -18.10 1.67 -28.04
CA GLU A 310 -17.33 2.69 -28.79
C GLU A 310 -17.49 4.09 -28.20
N GLU A 311 -18.68 4.44 -27.69
CA GLU A 311 -18.92 5.73 -27.02
C GLU A 311 -18.02 5.94 -25.80
N TYR A 312 -17.79 4.87 -25.02
CA TYR A 312 -16.94 4.96 -23.83
C TYR A 312 -15.46 4.79 -24.14
N LYS A 313 -15.13 3.95 -25.10
CA LYS A 313 -13.74 3.61 -25.46
C LYS A 313 -12.91 4.82 -25.88
N GLN A 314 -13.51 5.83 -26.52
CA GLN A 314 -12.78 7.04 -26.89
C GLN A 314 -12.11 7.74 -25.69
N TYR A 315 -12.64 7.53 -24.47
CA TYR A 315 -12.11 8.15 -23.24
C TYR A 315 -11.11 7.29 -22.48
N VAL A 316 -10.78 6.08 -22.97
CA VAL A 316 -9.90 5.13 -22.26
C VAL A 316 -8.72 4.62 -23.11
N GLN A 317 -8.58 5.03 -24.36
CA GLN A 317 -7.51 4.57 -25.26
C GLN A 317 -6.14 5.15 -24.90
N SER A 318 -6.04 6.46 -24.66
CA SER A 318 -4.80 7.14 -24.29
C SER A 318 -5.07 8.35 -23.42
N GLY A 319 -4.09 8.80 -22.64
CA GLY A 319 -4.23 9.98 -21.79
C GLY A 319 -5.41 9.91 -20.81
N THR A 320 -5.69 8.74 -20.26
CA THR A 320 -6.87 8.43 -19.44
C THR A 320 -7.07 9.35 -18.24
N GLY A 321 -6.00 10.01 -17.77
CA GLY A 321 -6.04 11.01 -16.69
C GLY A 321 -6.30 12.44 -17.16
N SER A 322 -6.40 12.71 -18.48
CA SER A 322 -6.65 14.06 -18.98
C SER A 322 -8.05 14.55 -18.58
N LYS A 323 -8.20 15.88 -18.48
CA LYS A 323 -9.48 16.51 -18.12
C LYS A 323 -10.60 16.09 -19.05
N GLU A 324 -10.34 16.04 -20.34
CA GLU A 324 -11.32 15.65 -21.37
C GLU A 324 -11.80 14.21 -21.17
N ASN A 325 -10.86 13.27 -21.05
CA ASN A 325 -11.19 11.85 -20.90
C ASN A 325 -11.88 11.54 -19.57
N VAL A 326 -11.42 12.13 -18.46
CA VAL A 326 -12.06 11.95 -17.16
C VAL A 326 -13.46 12.54 -17.17
N LYS A 327 -13.63 13.75 -17.75
CA LYS A 327 -14.94 14.39 -17.87
C LYS A 327 -15.88 13.58 -18.76
N GLY A 328 -15.42 13.04 -19.89
CA GLY A 328 -16.25 12.21 -20.76
C GLY A 328 -16.78 10.98 -20.05
N ARG A 329 -15.91 10.23 -19.33
CA ARG A 329 -16.33 9.10 -18.50
C ARG A 329 -17.28 9.53 -17.38
N PHE A 330 -17.04 10.67 -16.76
CA PHE A 330 -17.88 11.22 -15.70
C PHE A 330 -19.27 11.57 -16.20
N ASP A 331 -19.37 12.25 -17.35
CA ASP A 331 -20.65 12.63 -17.95
C ASP A 331 -21.44 11.40 -18.42
N TYR A 332 -20.78 10.38 -18.97
CA TYR A 332 -21.39 9.10 -19.31
C TYR A 332 -22.11 8.48 -18.10
N TRP A 333 -21.42 8.33 -16.97
CA TRP A 333 -21.99 7.75 -15.76
C TRP A 333 -23.04 8.65 -15.10
N ARG A 334 -22.88 9.98 -15.17
CA ARG A 334 -23.93 10.95 -14.76
C ARG A 334 -25.20 10.80 -15.60
N GLY A 335 -25.06 10.53 -16.88
CA GLY A 335 -26.16 10.22 -17.78
C GLY A 335 -26.94 9.00 -17.31
N ILE A 336 -26.25 7.90 -17.00
CA ILE A 336 -26.87 6.69 -16.44
C ILE A 336 -27.61 7.01 -15.13
N VAL A 337 -26.97 7.69 -14.18
CA VAL A 337 -27.60 8.06 -12.90
C VAL A 337 -28.90 8.83 -13.12
N LYS A 338 -28.93 9.81 -14.04
CA LYS A 338 -30.15 10.58 -14.36
C LYS A 338 -31.31 9.73 -14.88
N THR A 339 -31.03 8.62 -15.56
CA THR A 339 -32.09 7.69 -16.04
C THR A 339 -32.62 6.78 -14.94
N LEU A 340 -31.93 6.69 -13.82
CA LEU A 340 -32.28 5.83 -12.70
C LEU A 340 -33.05 6.57 -11.58
N GLN A 341 -32.90 7.89 -11.53
CA GLN A 341 -33.63 8.77 -10.61
C GLN A 341 -35.02 9.14 -11.17
#